data_b8e696ac3328f6813343bc35748d4944
#
_entry.id   b8e696ac3328f6813343bc35748d4944
#
_cell.length_a   1.000
_cell.length_b   1.000
_cell.length_c   1.000
_cell.angle_alpha   90.00
_cell.angle_beta   90.00
_cell.angle_gamma   90.00
#
_symmetry.space_group_name_H-M   'P 1'
#
loop_
_entity.id
_entity.type
_entity.pdbx_description
1 polymer ?
#
loop_
_entity_poly.entity_id
_entity_poly.type
_entity_poly.pdbx_seq_one_letter_code
_entity_poly.pdbx_strand_id
1 'polypeptide(L)'
;MSAAKTLLESLYFEVIPMKGFEEKLDVLKAGDRVGITCSPKQGLQVTLDTVAKLSDRGFSLTPHLAARQVMHKQHLKDIVSQLTDNGITSIFVPGGDLDEPMGDYDSSAAVLRDLAEMEHPFTRIGVASYPEGHPAISDDILFEALSAKQGIATHMVTQMCFDMPVLVKWLSQMRDRGITTPVWIGLPSVMDRMRLFKTSLRIGVGQSAKYAKKQKGLIGMFLRSPTYKPDSLLKELNPAINDERMAIE
;
A
#
# COMPACT_ATOMS: atom_id res chain seq x y z
N MET A 1 20.35 15.65 -9.29
CA MET A 1 20.20 14.70 -8.15
C MET A 1 19.93 13.35 -8.76
N SER A 2 20.37 12.24 -8.16
CA SER A 2 20.00 10.91 -8.71
C SER A 2 18.52 10.64 -8.46
N ALA A 3 17.83 9.92 -9.36
CA ALA A 3 16.42 9.54 -9.21
C ALA A 3 16.15 8.87 -7.85
N ALA A 4 17.06 8.00 -7.40
CA ALA A 4 16.97 7.36 -6.09
C ALA A 4 16.96 8.37 -4.91
N LYS A 5 17.70 9.48 -5.00
CA LYS A 5 17.67 10.52 -3.95
C LYS A 5 16.32 11.22 -3.91
N THR A 6 15.77 11.55 -5.07
CA THR A 6 14.44 12.19 -5.18
C THR A 6 13.35 11.29 -4.59
N LEU A 7 13.40 9.97 -4.85
CA LEU A 7 12.46 9.02 -4.27
C LEU A 7 12.58 8.90 -2.75
N LEU A 8 13.80 8.95 -2.20
CA LEU A 8 14.00 8.93 -0.74
C LEU A 8 13.48 10.21 -0.07
N GLU A 9 13.43 11.33 -0.78
CA GLU A 9 12.85 12.59 -0.29
C GLU A 9 11.31 12.61 -0.37
N SER A 10 10.71 11.66 -1.10
CA SER A 10 9.26 11.54 -1.29
C SER A 10 8.63 10.30 -0.62
N LEU A 11 9.29 9.77 0.41
CA LEU A 11 8.82 8.57 1.10
C LEU A 11 7.38 8.72 1.63
N TYR A 12 6.66 7.60 1.56
CA TYR A 12 5.32 7.43 2.11
C TYR A 12 5.40 6.45 3.29
N PHE A 13 4.96 6.87 4.46
CA PHE A 13 5.05 6.09 5.69
C PHE A 13 3.71 5.49 6.05
N GLU A 14 3.58 4.18 6.01
CA GLU A 14 2.37 3.52 6.48
C GLU A 14 2.39 3.30 7.99
N VAL A 15 1.31 3.70 8.64
CA VAL A 15 1.12 3.52 10.06
C VAL A 15 -0.14 2.72 10.36
N ILE A 16 -0.04 1.86 11.37
CA ILE A 16 -1.18 1.11 11.89
C ILE A 16 -1.68 1.85 13.13
N PRO A 17 -2.95 2.30 13.18
CA PRO A 17 -3.52 3.01 14.32
C PRO A 17 -3.69 2.07 15.52
N MET A 18 -2.60 1.84 16.24
CA MET A 18 -2.54 1.04 17.48
C MET A 18 -2.14 1.94 18.63
N LYS A 19 -2.43 1.53 19.88
CA LYS A 19 -2.03 2.28 21.08
C LYS A 19 -0.56 2.72 21.01
N GLY A 20 -0.29 4.00 21.18
CA GLY A 20 1.06 4.59 21.16
C GLY A 20 1.67 4.75 19.77
N PHE A 21 0.88 4.70 18.68
CA PHE A 21 1.41 4.96 17.34
C PHE A 21 1.74 6.45 17.12
N GLU A 22 1.03 7.35 17.77
CA GLU A 22 1.15 8.79 17.60
C GLU A 22 2.52 9.32 17.99
N GLU A 23 3.10 8.81 19.10
CA GLU A 23 4.45 9.14 19.55
C GLU A 23 5.51 8.78 18.50
N LYS A 24 5.25 7.75 17.67
CA LYS A 24 6.16 7.35 16.59
C LYS A 24 6.13 8.30 15.40
N LEU A 25 5.07 9.10 15.28
CA LEU A 25 4.96 10.13 14.24
C LEU A 25 5.73 11.40 14.58
N ASP A 26 6.23 11.56 15.80
CA ASP A 26 6.95 12.76 16.23
C ASP A 26 8.32 12.93 15.53
N VAL A 27 8.82 11.88 14.88
CA VAL A 27 10.01 11.92 14.02
C VAL A 27 9.73 12.47 12.62
N LEU A 28 8.46 12.54 12.22
CA LEU A 28 8.03 13.03 10.92
C LEU A 28 7.79 14.55 10.98
N LYS A 29 7.85 15.19 9.81
CA LYS A 29 7.71 16.64 9.64
C LYS A 29 6.41 16.97 8.93
N ALA A 30 5.96 18.22 9.06
CA ALA A 30 4.89 18.74 8.24
C ALA A 30 5.22 18.57 6.75
N GLY A 31 4.24 18.10 5.97
CA GLY A 31 4.39 17.74 4.57
C GLY A 31 4.76 16.28 4.30
N ASP A 32 5.27 15.53 5.31
CA ASP A 32 5.53 14.10 5.12
C ASP A 32 4.24 13.35 4.80
N ARG A 33 4.36 12.35 3.90
CA ARG A 33 3.22 11.53 3.46
C ARG A 33 2.98 10.38 4.43
N VAL A 34 1.78 10.30 4.99
CA VAL A 34 1.42 9.28 5.98
C VAL A 34 0.16 8.53 5.56
N GLY A 35 0.32 7.22 5.33
CA GLY A 35 -0.78 6.30 5.13
C GLY A 35 -1.33 5.76 6.44
N ILE A 36 -2.65 5.79 6.59
CA ILE A 36 -3.34 5.27 7.78
C ILE A 36 -4.03 3.98 7.38
N THR A 37 -3.48 2.84 7.85
CA THR A 37 -3.99 1.52 7.46
C THR A 37 -5.36 1.23 8.07
N CYS A 38 -6.21 0.54 7.29
CA CYS A 38 -7.47 0.01 7.75
C CYS A 38 -7.31 -1.49 8.08
N SER A 39 -7.60 -1.87 9.32
CA SER A 39 -7.47 -3.25 9.80
C SER A 39 -8.84 -3.89 9.99
N PRO A 40 -9.04 -5.19 9.62
CA PRO A 40 -10.32 -5.88 9.87
C PRO A 40 -10.74 -5.88 11.34
N LYS A 41 -9.76 -5.88 12.26
CA LYS A 41 -10.03 -5.91 13.71
C LYS A 41 -10.50 -4.58 14.27
N GLN A 42 -10.05 -3.47 13.70
CA GLN A 42 -10.34 -2.12 14.20
C GLN A 42 -11.51 -1.47 13.45
N GLY A 43 -11.72 -1.90 12.22
CA GLY A 43 -12.73 -1.32 11.35
C GLY A 43 -12.30 -0.01 10.67
N LEU A 44 -13.06 0.38 9.66
CA LEU A 44 -12.82 1.58 8.86
C LEU A 44 -12.98 2.87 9.69
N GLN A 45 -13.90 2.88 10.66
CA GLN A 45 -14.14 4.06 11.50
C GLN A 45 -12.88 4.50 12.26
N VAL A 46 -12.08 3.56 12.77
CA VAL A 46 -10.82 3.90 13.45
C VAL A 46 -9.84 4.60 12.52
N THR A 47 -9.83 4.24 11.23
CA THR A 47 -9.02 4.94 10.21
C THR A 47 -9.50 6.39 10.04
N LEU A 48 -10.82 6.60 9.93
CA LEU A 48 -11.42 7.93 9.77
C LEU A 48 -11.21 8.80 11.02
N ASP A 49 -11.40 8.25 12.21
CA ASP A 49 -11.14 8.96 13.48
C ASP A 49 -9.66 9.33 13.61
N THR A 50 -8.76 8.47 13.13
CA THR A 50 -7.32 8.75 13.12
C THR A 50 -6.97 9.88 12.14
N VAL A 51 -7.62 9.95 10.99
CA VAL A 51 -7.48 11.08 10.04
C VAL A 51 -7.87 12.38 10.74
N ALA A 52 -9.07 12.44 11.33
CA ALA A 52 -9.55 13.64 12.02
C ALA A 52 -8.58 14.08 13.13
N LYS A 53 -8.00 13.12 13.86
CA LYS A 53 -7.04 13.40 14.93
C LYS A 53 -5.69 13.91 14.45
N LEU A 54 -5.27 13.53 13.23
CA LEU A 54 -3.96 13.88 12.68
C LEU A 54 -4.02 15.06 11.68
N SER A 55 -5.21 15.53 11.29
CA SER A 55 -5.40 16.56 10.26
C SER A 55 -4.63 17.85 10.56
N ASP A 56 -4.57 18.25 11.83
CA ASP A 56 -3.89 19.48 12.26
C ASP A 56 -2.36 19.32 12.41
N ARG A 57 -1.81 18.12 12.23
CA ARG A 57 -0.35 17.89 12.35
C ARG A 57 0.43 18.28 11.09
N GLY A 58 -0.25 18.72 10.04
CA GLY A 58 0.36 19.16 8.79
C GLY A 58 0.92 18.05 7.91
N PHE A 59 0.58 16.79 8.16
CA PHE A 59 0.94 15.66 7.30
C PHE A 59 0.11 15.61 6.03
N SER A 60 0.66 15.06 4.94
CA SER A 60 -0.12 14.65 3.78
C SER A 60 -0.73 13.26 4.05
N LEU A 61 -1.95 13.23 4.57
CA LEU A 61 -2.60 11.99 4.98
C LEU A 61 -3.22 11.24 3.81
N THR A 62 -3.11 9.91 3.84
CA THR A 62 -3.75 8.99 2.88
C THR A 62 -4.41 7.85 3.66
N PRO A 63 -5.72 7.97 3.98
CA PRO A 63 -6.45 6.87 4.61
C PRO A 63 -6.61 5.70 3.66
N HIS A 64 -6.52 4.48 4.22
CA HIS A 64 -6.84 3.25 3.52
C HIS A 64 -8.35 2.97 3.67
N LEU A 65 -9.05 2.92 2.55
CA LEU A 65 -10.48 2.57 2.48
C LEU A 65 -10.60 1.11 2.04
N ALA A 66 -10.55 0.17 2.99
CA ALA A 66 -10.75 -1.24 2.70
C ALA A 66 -12.15 -1.46 2.12
N ALA A 67 -12.25 -1.80 0.83
CA ALA A 67 -13.51 -1.86 0.10
C ALA A 67 -14.56 -2.76 0.79
N ARG A 68 -14.15 -3.93 1.27
CA ARG A 68 -15.04 -4.88 1.97
C ARG A 68 -15.55 -4.37 3.32
N GLN A 69 -15.10 -3.20 3.80
CA GLN A 69 -15.63 -2.54 5.00
C GLN A 69 -16.56 -1.36 4.68
N VAL A 70 -16.72 -1.01 3.42
CA VAL A 70 -17.71 -0.03 2.97
C VAL A 70 -19.04 -0.75 2.77
N MET A 71 -20.11 -0.29 3.45
CA MET A 71 -21.37 -1.03 3.47
C MET A 71 -22.18 -0.85 2.18
N HIS A 72 -22.45 0.40 1.78
CA HIS A 72 -23.27 0.74 0.63
C HIS A 72 -22.94 2.14 0.09
N LYS A 73 -23.53 2.53 -1.03
CA LYS A 73 -23.24 3.81 -1.71
C LYS A 73 -23.42 5.04 -0.81
N GLN A 74 -24.42 5.06 0.09
CA GLN A 74 -24.59 6.17 1.03
C GLN A 74 -23.44 6.21 2.06
N HIS A 75 -23.03 5.06 2.60
CA HIS A 75 -21.87 4.99 3.50
C HIS A 75 -20.59 5.48 2.81
N LEU A 76 -20.39 5.16 1.51
CA LEU A 76 -19.26 5.70 0.74
C LEU A 76 -19.32 7.24 0.63
N LYS A 77 -20.52 7.81 0.40
CA LYS A 77 -20.70 9.28 0.38
C LYS A 77 -20.37 9.92 1.73
N ASP A 78 -20.80 9.30 2.82
CA ASP A 78 -20.56 9.80 4.18
C ASP A 78 -19.04 9.78 4.49
N ILE A 79 -18.33 8.73 4.06
CA ILE A 79 -16.86 8.64 4.15
C ILE A 79 -16.20 9.75 3.32
N VAL A 80 -16.61 9.94 2.08
CA VAL A 80 -16.08 11.00 1.20
C VAL A 80 -16.28 12.38 1.82
N SER A 81 -17.47 12.66 2.36
CA SER A 81 -17.76 13.92 3.06
C SER A 81 -16.83 14.13 4.25
N GLN A 82 -16.72 13.11 5.13
CA GLN A 82 -15.86 13.19 6.31
C GLN A 82 -14.38 13.42 5.94
N LEU A 83 -13.88 12.78 4.89
CA LEU A 83 -12.52 12.98 4.42
C LEU A 83 -12.33 14.37 3.78
N THR A 84 -13.34 14.86 3.06
CA THR A 84 -13.34 16.21 2.48
C THR A 84 -13.26 17.28 3.57
N ASP A 85 -14.06 17.15 4.64
CA ASP A 85 -14.08 18.06 5.77
C ASP A 85 -12.72 18.11 6.51
N ASN A 86 -11.94 17.04 6.43
CA ASN A 86 -10.58 16.96 6.98
C ASN A 86 -9.49 17.33 5.93
N GLY A 87 -9.84 17.87 4.78
CA GLY A 87 -8.90 18.33 3.75
C GLY A 87 -8.12 17.20 3.04
N ILE A 88 -8.65 15.96 3.05
CA ILE A 88 -7.98 14.81 2.43
C ILE A 88 -8.14 14.86 0.92
N THR A 89 -7.02 14.80 0.21
CA THR A 89 -6.96 14.77 -1.27
C THR A 89 -6.34 13.49 -1.82
N SER A 90 -5.95 12.56 -0.95
CA SER A 90 -5.32 11.27 -1.30
C SER A 90 -5.99 10.14 -0.53
N ILE A 91 -6.32 9.05 -1.22
CA ILE A 91 -6.85 7.81 -0.63
C ILE A 91 -6.15 6.59 -1.21
N PHE A 92 -6.12 5.51 -0.45
CA PHE A 92 -5.71 4.19 -0.94
C PHE A 92 -6.86 3.21 -0.74
N VAL A 93 -7.27 2.54 -1.82
CA VAL A 93 -8.46 1.67 -1.84
C VAL A 93 -8.05 0.21 -2.07
N PRO A 94 -7.62 -0.52 -1.03
CA PRO A 94 -7.39 -1.96 -1.12
C PRO A 94 -8.73 -2.73 -1.09
N GLY A 95 -8.71 -4.01 -1.50
CA GLY A 95 -9.87 -4.90 -1.36
C GLY A 95 -10.29 -5.08 0.10
N GLY A 96 -9.31 -5.24 0.98
CA GLY A 96 -9.49 -5.55 2.39
C GLY A 96 -9.40 -7.04 2.70
N ASP A 97 -9.14 -7.37 3.97
CA ASP A 97 -8.80 -8.72 4.45
C ASP A 97 -9.99 -9.43 5.12
N LEU A 98 -11.21 -8.92 4.98
CA LEU A 98 -12.43 -9.61 5.44
C LEU A 98 -12.74 -10.78 4.50
N ASP A 99 -13.10 -11.94 5.05
CA ASP A 99 -13.54 -13.10 4.26
C ASP A 99 -14.85 -12.78 3.52
N GLU A 100 -15.78 -12.13 4.21
CA GLU A 100 -17.06 -11.65 3.65
C GLU A 100 -17.14 -10.13 3.73
N PRO A 101 -17.65 -9.45 2.69
CA PRO A 101 -17.86 -8.01 2.72
C PRO A 101 -18.94 -7.63 3.74
N MET A 102 -18.80 -6.46 4.36
CA MET A 102 -19.79 -5.92 5.29
C MET A 102 -21.07 -5.41 4.61
N GLY A 103 -21.08 -5.31 3.30
CA GLY A 103 -22.19 -4.78 2.51
C GLY A 103 -22.02 -5.05 1.02
N ASP A 104 -22.37 -4.06 0.19
CA ASP A 104 -22.50 -4.22 -1.27
C ASP A 104 -21.16 -4.30 -2.02
N TYR A 105 -20.04 -3.96 -1.38
CA TYR A 105 -18.73 -3.87 -2.04
C TYR A 105 -17.85 -5.08 -1.75
N ASP A 106 -17.69 -5.95 -2.72
CA ASP A 106 -16.83 -7.13 -2.67
C ASP A 106 -15.37 -6.85 -3.06
N SER A 107 -15.13 -5.74 -3.76
CA SER A 107 -13.83 -5.41 -4.34
C SER A 107 -13.56 -3.90 -4.40
N SER A 108 -12.28 -3.53 -4.47
CA SER A 108 -11.89 -2.14 -4.69
C SER A 108 -12.40 -1.57 -6.02
N ALA A 109 -12.55 -2.39 -7.06
CA ALA A 109 -13.09 -1.95 -8.34
C ALA A 109 -14.57 -1.50 -8.23
N ALA A 110 -15.35 -2.15 -7.36
CA ALA A 110 -16.74 -1.76 -7.11
C ALA A 110 -16.82 -0.39 -6.41
N VAL A 111 -16.02 -0.18 -5.36
CA VAL A 111 -15.93 1.13 -4.68
C VAL A 111 -15.47 2.23 -5.65
N LEU A 112 -14.45 1.96 -6.46
CA LEU A 112 -13.90 2.95 -7.39
C LEU A 112 -14.88 3.35 -8.48
N ARG A 113 -15.71 2.44 -8.98
CA ARG A 113 -16.77 2.75 -9.95
C ARG A 113 -17.79 3.74 -9.39
N ASP A 114 -18.27 3.48 -8.17
CA ASP A 114 -19.21 4.39 -7.52
C ASP A 114 -18.55 5.72 -7.12
N LEU A 115 -17.28 5.69 -6.73
CA LEU A 115 -16.51 6.89 -6.44
C LEU A 115 -16.37 7.78 -7.69
N ALA A 116 -16.10 7.19 -8.86
CA ALA A 116 -15.97 7.94 -10.11
C ALA A 116 -17.27 8.65 -10.55
N GLU A 117 -18.44 8.24 -10.01
CA GLU A 117 -19.74 8.87 -10.23
C GLU A 117 -20.06 9.98 -9.20
N MET A 118 -19.17 10.21 -8.22
CA MET A 118 -19.36 11.19 -7.13
C MET A 118 -18.44 12.39 -7.30
N GLU A 119 -18.87 13.55 -6.81
CA GLU A 119 -17.97 14.65 -6.59
C GLU A 119 -17.07 14.36 -5.38
N HIS A 120 -15.76 14.50 -5.55
CA HIS A 120 -14.78 14.27 -4.51
C HIS A 120 -13.49 15.10 -4.74
N PRO A 121 -12.73 15.46 -3.70
CA PRO A 121 -11.50 16.25 -3.82
C PRO A 121 -10.25 15.40 -4.13
N PHE A 122 -10.37 14.07 -4.28
CA PHE A 122 -9.21 13.19 -4.36
C PHE A 122 -8.47 13.36 -5.69
N THR A 123 -7.25 13.86 -5.62
CA THR A 123 -6.32 13.97 -6.75
C THR A 123 -5.40 12.76 -6.84
N ARG A 124 -5.32 11.95 -5.77
CA ARG A 124 -4.54 10.70 -5.71
C ARG A 124 -5.42 9.57 -5.20
N ILE A 125 -5.58 8.56 -6.05
CA ILE A 125 -6.34 7.35 -5.76
C ILE A 125 -5.43 6.15 -6.00
N GLY A 126 -4.90 5.58 -4.91
CA GLY A 126 -4.03 4.42 -4.93
C GLY A 126 -4.81 3.11 -4.90
N VAL A 127 -4.29 2.08 -5.57
CA VAL A 127 -4.84 0.72 -5.56
C VAL A 127 -3.74 -0.30 -5.29
N ALA A 128 -4.11 -1.44 -4.67
CA ALA A 128 -3.15 -2.48 -4.33
C ALA A 128 -2.68 -3.29 -5.55
N SER A 129 -1.41 -3.69 -5.53
CA SER A 129 -0.80 -4.62 -6.46
C SER A 129 0.13 -5.61 -5.75
N TYR A 130 0.36 -6.79 -6.33
CA TYR A 130 1.00 -7.93 -5.67
C TYR A 130 2.09 -8.57 -6.53
N PRO A 131 3.27 -7.96 -6.66
CA PRO A 131 4.36 -8.47 -7.51
C PRO A 131 4.86 -9.86 -7.14
N GLU A 132 4.84 -10.21 -5.86
CA GLU A 132 5.28 -11.51 -5.35
C GLU A 132 4.12 -12.52 -5.23
N GLY A 133 2.95 -12.18 -5.81
CA GLY A 133 1.73 -12.98 -5.75
C GLY A 133 0.90 -12.74 -4.48
N HIS A 134 -0.28 -13.35 -4.44
CA HIS A 134 -1.20 -13.30 -3.31
C HIS A 134 -1.53 -14.73 -2.84
N PRO A 135 -1.63 -15.00 -1.52
CA PRO A 135 -1.82 -16.35 -1.02
C PRO A 135 -3.13 -17.04 -1.45
N ALA A 136 -4.18 -16.23 -1.69
CA ALA A 136 -5.54 -16.72 -1.97
C ALA A 136 -6.07 -16.33 -3.36
N ILE A 137 -5.36 -15.50 -4.13
CA ILE A 137 -5.84 -14.97 -5.42
C ILE A 137 -4.81 -15.27 -6.49
N SER A 138 -5.24 -15.84 -7.63
CA SER A 138 -4.35 -16.16 -8.74
C SER A 138 -3.84 -14.90 -9.45
N ASP A 139 -2.67 -15.01 -10.09
CA ASP A 139 -2.04 -13.88 -10.81
C ASP A 139 -2.93 -13.33 -11.94
N ASP A 140 -3.73 -14.18 -12.59
CA ASP A 140 -4.66 -13.75 -13.65
C ASP A 140 -5.81 -12.90 -13.08
N ILE A 141 -6.41 -13.31 -11.96
CA ILE A 141 -7.45 -12.53 -11.26
C ILE A 141 -6.87 -11.20 -10.77
N LEU A 142 -5.65 -11.21 -10.23
CA LEU A 142 -4.96 -9.99 -9.79
C LEU A 142 -4.71 -9.04 -10.96
N PHE A 143 -4.34 -9.56 -12.13
CA PHE A 143 -4.15 -8.76 -13.34
C PHE A 143 -5.48 -8.15 -13.83
N GLU A 144 -6.54 -8.94 -13.92
CA GLU A 144 -7.88 -8.46 -14.33
C GLU A 144 -8.38 -7.36 -13.37
N ALA A 145 -8.23 -7.60 -12.07
CA ALA A 145 -8.58 -6.62 -11.05
C ALA A 145 -7.77 -5.32 -11.16
N LEU A 146 -6.49 -5.39 -11.53
CA LEU A 146 -5.65 -4.20 -11.74
C LEU A 146 -6.07 -3.47 -13.03
N SER A 147 -6.29 -4.19 -14.13
CA SER A 147 -6.76 -3.66 -15.41
C SER A 147 -8.08 -2.91 -15.25
N ALA A 148 -9.03 -3.47 -14.51
CA ALA A 148 -10.35 -2.86 -14.28
C ALA A 148 -10.27 -1.54 -13.50
N LYS A 149 -9.18 -1.26 -12.78
CA LYS A 149 -8.98 -0.06 -11.96
C LYS A 149 -8.12 1.00 -12.64
N GLN A 150 -7.39 0.65 -13.71
CA GLN A 150 -6.39 1.51 -14.34
C GLN A 150 -6.94 2.87 -14.80
N GLY A 151 -8.21 2.93 -15.26
CA GLY A 151 -8.83 4.17 -15.73
C GLY A 151 -9.23 5.16 -14.63
N ILE A 152 -9.25 4.71 -13.36
CA ILE A 152 -9.68 5.52 -12.21
C ILE A 152 -8.50 5.73 -11.24
N ALA A 153 -7.70 4.70 -11.03
CA ALA A 153 -6.52 4.77 -10.15
C ALA A 153 -5.45 5.70 -10.73
N THR A 154 -4.89 6.57 -9.90
CA THR A 154 -3.77 7.44 -10.29
C THR A 154 -2.42 6.75 -10.12
N HIS A 155 -2.33 5.79 -9.21
CA HIS A 155 -1.13 4.98 -8.96
C HIS A 155 -1.51 3.63 -8.35
N MET A 156 -0.62 2.66 -8.50
CA MET A 156 -0.70 1.40 -7.78
C MET A 156 0.37 1.34 -6.71
N VAL A 157 0.05 0.73 -5.57
CA VAL A 157 0.98 0.51 -4.46
C VAL A 157 1.22 -0.99 -4.33
N THR A 158 2.48 -1.41 -4.37
CA THR A 158 2.77 -2.84 -4.20
C THR A 158 2.61 -3.26 -2.74
N GLN A 159 2.25 -4.51 -2.52
CA GLN A 159 2.50 -5.14 -1.22
C GLN A 159 4.00 -5.04 -0.90
N MET A 160 4.35 -5.12 0.38
CA MET A 160 5.76 -5.10 0.82
C MET A 160 6.58 -6.16 0.11
N CYS A 161 7.60 -5.73 -0.65
CA CYS A 161 8.42 -6.58 -1.50
C CYS A 161 9.81 -6.85 -0.91
N PHE A 162 10.29 -8.07 -1.11
CA PHE A 162 11.60 -8.55 -0.65
C PHE A 162 12.47 -9.08 -1.78
N ASP A 163 11.90 -9.33 -2.96
CA ASP A 163 12.56 -9.89 -4.15
C ASP A 163 12.53 -8.87 -5.30
N MET A 164 13.53 -8.03 -5.39
CA MET A 164 13.59 -6.99 -6.42
C MET A 164 13.63 -7.55 -7.85
N PRO A 165 14.38 -8.63 -8.16
CA PRO A 165 14.28 -9.29 -9.45
C PRO A 165 12.87 -9.75 -9.81
N VAL A 166 12.11 -10.31 -8.86
CA VAL A 166 10.70 -10.71 -9.09
C VAL A 166 9.82 -9.50 -9.32
N LEU A 167 9.97 -8.44 -8.51
CA LEU A 167 9.25 -7.18 -8.68
C LEU A 167 9.50 -6.56 -10.06
N VAL A 168 10.76 -6.41 -10.48
CA VAL A 168 11.12 -5.80 -11.76
C VAL A 168 10.59 -6.63 -12.93
N LYS A 169 10.71 -7.95 -12.85
CA LYS A 169 10.13 -8.86 -13.86
C LYS A 169 8.62 -8.71 -13.94
N TRP A 170 7.93 -8.73 -12.80
CA TRP A 170 6.48 -8.55 -12.75
C TRP A 170 6.07 -7.21 -13.35
N LEU A 171 6.75 -6.14 -12.98
CA LEU A 171 6.45 -4.80 -13.48
C LEU A 171 6.64 -4.72 -15.00
N SER A 172 7.72 -5.28 -15.55
CA SER A 172 7.91 -5.38 -17.00
C SER A 172 6.76 -6.12 -17.67
N GLN A 173 6.31 -7.26 -17.11
CA GLN A 173 5.16 -8.01 -17.62
C GLN A 173 3.85 -7.19 -17.58
N MET A 174 3.64 -6.41 -16.52
CA MET A 174 2.48 -5.51 -16.44
C MET A 174 2.53 -4.45 -17.55
N ARG A 175 3.70 -3.85 -17.80
CA ARG A 175 3.88 -2.88 -18.90
C ARG A 175 3.64 -3.52 -20.27
N ASP A 176 4.15 -4.72 -20.50
CA ASP A 176 3.93 -5.48 -21.76
C ASP A 176 2.44 -5.81 -21.99
N ARG A 177 1.68 -6.00 -20.91
CA ARG A 177 0.23 -6.26 -20.93
C ARG A 177 -0.64 -4.99 -20.93
N GLY A 178 -0.04 -3.80 -21.02
CA GLY A 178 -0.73 -2.52 -21.17
C GLY A 178 -1.12 -1.81 -19.86
N ILE A 179 -0.63 -2.26 -18.70
CA ILE A 179 -0.78 -1.52 -17.45
C ILE A 179 0.24 -0.36 -17.44
N THR A 180 -0.24 0.86 -17.52
CA THR A 180 0.59 2.08 -17.54
C THR A 180 0.56 2.86 -16.22
N THR A 181 -0.33 2.49 -15.29
CA THR A 181 -0.47 3.14 -13.98
C THR A 181 0.88 3.24 -13.27
N PRO A 182 1.30 4.42 -12.79
CA PRO A 182 2.50 4.61 -11.98
C PRO A 182 2.53 3.70 -10.76
N VAL A 183 3.72 3.34 -10.29
CA VAL A 183 3.87 2.41 -9.17
C VAL A 183 4.65 3.01 -8.01
N TRP A 184 4.11 2.84 -6.81
CA TRP A 184 4.80 3.05 -5.54
C TRP A 184 5.17 1.71 -4.95
N ILE A 185 6.44 1.55 -4.59
CA ILE A 185 6.96 0.27 -4.15
C ILE A 185 6.95 0.19 -2.62
N GLY A 186 6.21 -0.79 -2.09
CA GLY A 186 6.23 -1.11 -0.68
C GLY A 186 7.53 -1.80 -0.28
N LEU A 187 8.30 -1.18 0.61
CA LEU A 187 9.54 -1.73 1.16
C LEU A 187 9.46 -1.81 2.68
N PRO A 188 10.07 -2.83 3.29
CA PRO A 188 10.21 -2.85 4.73
C PRO A 188 11.13 -1.73 5.20
N SER A 189 10.71 -0.98 6.22
CA SER A 189 11.54 0.06 6.83
C SER A 189 12.66 -0.53 7.70
N VAL A 190 13.54 0.34 8.21
CA VAL A 190 14.51 -0.05 9.25
C VAL A 190 13.76 -0.49 10.50
N MET A 191 13.90 -1.75 10.87
CA MET A 191 13.19 -2.32 12.03
C MET A 191 13.88 -3.56 12.60
N ASP A 192 13.43 -3.97 13.78
CA ASP A 192 13.82 -5.26 14.36
C ASP A 192 13.40 -6.41 13.43
N ARG A 193 14.32 -7.36 13.19
CA ARG A 193 14.10 -8.48 12.24
C ARG A 193 13.01 -9.43 12.67
N MET A 194 12.87 -9.69 13.97
CA MET A 194 11.79 -10.56 14.46
C MET A 194 10.44 -9.90 14.25
N ARG A 195 10.37 -8.58 14.45
CA ARG A 195 9.17 -7.80 14.15
C ARG A 195 8.86 -7.83 12.66
N LEU A 196 9.85 -7.64 11.78
CA LEU A 196 9.68 -7.76 10.34
C LEU A 196 9.14 -9.12 9.95
N PHE A 197 9.72 -10.20 10.49
CA PHE A 197 9.27 -11.57 10.23
C PHE A 197 7.80 -11.78 10.65
N LYS A 198 7.41 -11.35 11.86
CA LYS A 198 6.02 -11.44 12.32
C LYS A 198 5.07 -10.63 11.43
N THR A 199 5.52 -9.47 10.96
CA THR A 199 4.72 -8.63 10.06
C THR A 199 4.55 -9.32 8.70
N SER A 200 5.63 -9.84 8.09
CA SER A 200 5.57 -10.53 6.80
C SER A 200 4.67 -11.76 6.81
N LEU A 201 4.67 -12.52 7.90
CA LEU A 201 3.73 -13.64 8.07
C LEU A 201 2.27 -13.16 8.12
N ARG A 202 2.01 -12.06 8.82
CA ARG A 202 0.65 -11.52 8.98
C ARG A 202 0.07 -10.98 7.67
N ILE A 203 0.88 -10.36 6.82
CA ILE A 203 0.46 -9.81 5.53
C ILE A 203 0.54 -10.84 4.38
N GLY A 204 0.81 -12.12 4.69
CA GLY A 204 0.77 -13.21 3.72
C GLY A 204 1.98 -13.32 2.79
N VAL A 205 2.98 -12.46 2.88
CA VAL A 205 4.20 -12.52 2.04
C VAL A 205 5.02 -13.80 2.29
N GLY A 206 4.83 -14.44 3.44
CA GLY A 206 5.54 -15.69 3.80
C GLY A 206 4.84 -16.97 3.39
N GLN A 207 3.67 -16.94 2.76
CA GLN A 207 2.88 -18.17 2.46
C GLN A 207 3.13 -18.72 1.05
N SER A 208 3.81 -18.02 0.15
CA SER A 208 4.16 -18.59 -1.15
C SER A 208 5.27 -19.63 -1.00
N ALA A 209 5.13 -20.79 -1.67
CA ALA A 209 6.12 -21.86 -1.66
C ALA A 209 7.52 -21.42 -2.18
N LYS A 210 7.56 -20.34 -2.97
CA LYS A 210 8.79 -19.68 -3.43
C LYS A 210 9.49 -18.92 -2.29
N TYR A 211 8.73 -18.31 -1.40
CA TYR A 211 9.24 -17.58 -0.24
C TYR A 211 9.78 -18.56 0.82
N ALA A 212 9.12 -19.72 1.04
CA ALA A 212 9.60 -20.75 1.96
C ALA A 212 10.98 -21.32 1.56
N LYS A 213 11.30 -21.43 0.26
CA LYS A 213 12.64 -21.78 -0.22
C LYS A 213 13.68 -20.68 0.07
N LYS A 214 13.29 -19.42 0.04
CA LYS A 214 14.14 -18.28 0.36
C LYS A 214 14.29 -18.05 1.88
N GLN A 215 13.35 -18.54 2.70
CA GLN A 215 13.44 -18.47 4.17
C GLN A 215 14.70 -19.12 4.75
N LYS A 216 15.27 -20.17 4.11
CA LYS A 216 16.59 -20.68 4.52
C LYS A 216 17.69 -19.62 4.43
N GLY A 217 17.62 -18.72 3.46
CA GLY A 217 18.50 -17.54 3.35
C GLY A 217 18.12 -16.41 4.35
N LEU A 218 16.84 -16.20 4.59
CA LEU A 218 16.36 -15.21 5.56
C LEU A 218 16.69 -15.62 7.00
N ILE A 219 16.51 -16.88 7.38
CA ILE A 219 16.91 -17.38 8.70
C ILE A 219 18.42 -17.17 8.92
N GLY A 220 19.26 -17.42 7.92
CA GLY A 220 20.69 -17.09 7.97
C GLY A 220 20.97 -15.59 8.07
N MET A 221 20.11 -14.75 7.48
CA MET A 221 20.19 -13.30 7.55
C MET A 221 19.72 -12.75 8.92
N PHE A 222 18.77 -13.43 9.60
CA PHE A 222 18.33 -13.11 10.97
C PHE A 222 19.44 -13.29 12.00
N LEU A 223 20.37 -14.20 11.78
CA LEU A 223 21.46 -14.50 12.70
C LEU A 223 22.62 -13.50 12.64
N ARG A 224 22.69 -12.63 11.62
CA ARG A 224 23.84 -11.72 11.41
C ARG A 224 23.67 -10.31 12.01
N SER A 225 22.46 -9.82 12.19
CA SER A 225 22.18 -8.50 12.78
C SER A 225 20.75 -8.46 13.32
N PRO A 226 20.51 -7.90 14.51
CA PRO A 226 19.16 -7.76 15.07
C PRO A 226 18.29 -6.77 14.28
N THR A 227 18.90 -5.83 13.56
CA THR A 227 18.21 -4.78 12.80
C THR A 227 18.24 -5.10 11.32
N TYR A 228 17.08 -5.00 10.68
CA TYR A 228 16.93 -5.03 9.23
C TYR A 228 17.13 -3.62 8.66
N LYS A 229 17.77 -3.54 7.49
CA LYS A 229 17.93 -2.30 6.70
C LYS A 229 17.62 -2.61 5.23
N PRO A 230 16.88 -1.74 4.52
CA PRO A 230 16.48 -1.98 3.13
C PRO A 230 17.57 -1.69 2.08
N ASP A 231 18.80 -1.31 2.50
CA ASP A 231 19.86 -0.84 1.60
C ASP A 231 20.14 -1.77 0.41
N SER A 232 20.08 -3.10 0.63
CA SER A 232 20.30 -4.07 -0.45
C SER A 232 19.17 -4.04 -1.48
N LEU A 233 17.92 -3.94 -1.03
CA LEU A 233 16.76 -3.85 -1.90
C LEU A 233 16.80 -2.57 -2.74
N LEU A 234 17.15 -1.44 -2.13
CA LEU A 234 17.30 -0.16 -2.83
C LEU A 234 18.39 -0.20 -3.89
N LYS A 235 19.52 -0.88 -3.62
CA LYS A 235 20.60 -1.06 -4.61
C LYS A 235 20.16 -1.93 -5.80
N GLU A 236 19.43 -3.02 -5.53
CA GLU A 236 18.89 -3.91 -6.56
C GLU A 236 17.80 -3.23 -7.40
N LEU A 237 17.03 -2.31 -6.81
CA LEU A 237 15.97 -1.56 -7.48
C LEU A 237 16.49 -0.40 -8.35
N ASN A 238 17.67 0.12 -8.05
CA ASN A 238 18.20 1.33 -8.69
C ASN A 238 18.20 1.31 -10.23
N PRO A 239 18.49 0.20 -10.94
CA PRO A 239 18.38 0.16 -12.40
C PRO A 239 16.94 0.40 -12.89
N ALA A 240 15.93 -0.17 -12.20
CA ALA A 240 14.54 -0.03 -12.58
C ALA A 240 13.99 1.38 -12.27
N ILE A 241 14.47 2.04 -11.22
CA ILE A 241 14.13 3.45 -10.90
C ILE A 241 14.54 4.40 -12.03
N ASN A 242 15.63 4.10 -12.74
CA ASN A 242 16.12 4.92 -13.83
C ASN A 242 15.53 4.53 -15.21
N ASP A 243 14.68 3.53 -15.26
CA ASP A 243 13.97 3.11 -16.47
C ASP A 243 12.57 3.75 -16.46
N GLU A 244 12.37 4.79 -17.28
CA GLU A 244 11.10 5.53 -17.39
C GLU A 244 9.91 4.63 -17.72
N ARG A 245 10.14 3.52 -18.45
CA ARG A 245 9.11 2.53 -18.75
C ARG A 245 8.51 1.90 -17.49
N MET A 246 9.28 1.79 -16.42
CA MET A 246 8.81 1.21 -15.16
C MET A 246 7.84 2.13 -14.41
N ALA A 247 7.88 3.46 -14.66
CA ALA A 247 7.04 4.47 -14.03
C ALA A 247 6.97 4.31 -12.49
N ILE A 248 8.16 4.23 -11.86
CA ILE A 248 8.33 4.17 -10.41
C ILE A 248 8.38 5.60 -9.88
N GLU A 249 7.49 5.93 -8.91
CA GLU A 249 7.34 7.26 -8.29
C GLU A 249 7.62 7.25 -6.79
#